data_cbc877433e2784b74c87fcb69445d480
#
_entry.id   cbc877433e2784b74c87fcb69445d480
#
_cell.length_a   1.000
_cell.length_b   1.000
_cell.length_c   1.000
_cell.angle_alpha   90.00
_cell.angle_beta   90.00
_cell.angle_gamma   90.00
#
_symmetry.space_group_name_H-M   'P 1'
#
loop_
_entity.id
_entity.type
_entity.pdbx_description
1 polymer ?
#
loop_
_entity_poly.entity_id
_entity_poly.type
_entity_poly.pdbx_seq_one_letter_code
_entity_poly.pdbx_strand_id
1 'polypeptide(L)'
;MYILRDYQQRVVDKIIAFCQSKERTTKKPVIVAPTGAGKALLIAAVVNELKEPTLVLQPSKELLLQNYEKYISYGNEASICSASVGMRDIGTVTFSTIGTILPRIHELKEQGVKNIFIDEAHLHSKKDGRVAALLHAMGKGICVMGFTATPVELRSTFGMSDLQMINRSRKNLFNSILDVVQVKEMVEGGWWCPIEYDVYEMDESGLVLNTAGTEYTEESVEKFYKTNTVEEKILELLDAIEFSNPKANTLIFAPNIASAEALAEKIGAGCVHSKMSKGARDTAIREFVTGRNRVMVNCAILAVGFDFPALDTIIMTRPTNSFAVYYQQIGRGVRPHPSKEKATVVCMSGNHERFGGVDTVEFKEINGAWDMFSGGKKLTNIMSQTSSPPKNKFIVENITCMPYGKWEGVPFNDVPDEYLRWVVSNFDMKVEKSRSIVMSIQKYFQNKSEKQLDYIPY
;
A
#
# COMPACT_ATOMS: atom_id res chain seq x y z
N MET A 1 6.51 0.67 -32.03
CA MET A 1 5.10 0.46 -31.64
C MET A 1 5.10 -0.72 -30.69
N TYR A 2 4.62 -0.55 -29.46
CA TYR A 2 4.51 -1.66 -28.50
C TYR A 2 3.23 -2.45 -28.74
N ILE A 3 3.28 -3.75 -28.48
CA ILE A 3 2.12 -4.63 -28.57
C ILE A 3 1.61 -4.85 -27.16
N LEU A 4 0.33 -4.55 -26.93
CA LEU A 4 -0.33 -4.83 -25.66
C LEU A 4 -0.54 -6.35 -25.53
N ARG A 5 -0.39 -6.86 -24.30
CA ARG A 5 -0.78 -8.22 -23.93
C ARG A 5 -2.31 -8.30 -23.86
N ASP A 6 -2.88 -9.48 -23.96
CA ASP A 6 -4.35 -9.65 -23.96
C ASP A 6 -5.04 -8.99 -22.77
N TYR A 7 -4.51 -9.19 -21.56
CA TYR A 7 -5.06 -8.54 -20.36
C TYR A 7 -4.89 -7.01 -20.38
N GLN A 8 -3.81 -6.51 -20.99
CA GLN A 8 -3.59 -5.05 -21.12
C GLN A 8 -4.59 -4.46 -22.11
N GLN A 9 -4.82 -5.12 -23.24
CA GLN A 9 -5.83 -4.69 -24.20
C GLN A 9 -7.22 -4.68 -23.58
N ARG A 10 -7.61 -5.75 -22.88
CA ARG A 10 -8.87 -5.82 -22.12
C ARG A 10 -9.04 -4.63 -21.17
N VAL A 11 -8.01 -4.30 -20.38
CA VAL A 11 -8.04 -3.18 -19.44
C VAL A 11 -8.17 -1.84 -20.17
N VAL A 12 -7.39 -1.63 -21.23
CA VAL A 12 -7.43 -0.39 -22.05
C VAL A 12 -8.81 -0.20 -22.64
N ASP A 13 -9.41 -1.22 -23.25
CA ASP A 13 -10.75 -1.16 -23.86
C ASP A 13 -11.83 -0.79 -22.81
N LYS A 14 -11.76 -1.39 -21.62
CA LYS A 14 -12.67 -1.06 -20.52
C LYS A 14 -12.51 0.40 -20.04
N ILE A 15 -11.27 0.89 -19.93
CA ILE A 15 -11.01 2.27 -19.52
C ILE A 15 -11.57 3.24 -20.56
N ILE A 16 -11.33 2.99 -21.85
CA ILE A 16 -11.82 3.84 -22.94
C ILE A 16 -13.35 3.87 -22.93
N ALA A 17 -13.99 2.68 -22.87
CA ALA A 17 -15.44 2.58 -22.78
C ALA A 17 -16.00 3.36 -21.57
N PHE A 18 -15.35 3.28 -20.41
CA PHE A 18 -15.73 4.05 -19.23
C PHE A 18 -15.56 5.56 -19.45
N CYS A 19 -14.42 6.01 -20.00
CA CYS A 19 -14.17 7.43 -20.28
C CYS A 19 -15.17 8.03 -21.28
N GLN A 20 -15.76 7.22 -22.15
CA GLN A 20 -16.79 7.62 -23.11
C GLN A 20 -18.23 7.49 -22.56
N SER A 21 -18.40 6.84 -21.39
CA SER A 21 -19.71 6.61 -20.79
C SER A 21 -20.25 7.82 -20.02
N LYS A 22 -21.55 7.80 -19.73
CA LYS A 22 -22.18 8.81 -18.83
C LYS A 22 -21.71 8.69 -17.38
N GLU A 23 -21.19 7.53 -16.99
CA GLU A 23 -20.73 7.26 -15.60
C GLU A 23 -19.41 7.93 -15.28
N ARG A 24 -18.63 8.37 -16.27
CA ARG A 24 -17.31 8.99 -16.12
C ARG A 24 -17.27 10.18 -15.14
N THR A 25 -18.39 10.87 -14.96
CA THR A 25 -18.48 12.05 -14.10
C THR A 25 -19.01 11.75 -12.69
N THR A 26 -19.59 10.57 -12.48
CA THR A 26 -20.21 10.16 -11.22
C THR A 26 -19.43 9.08 -10.49
N LYS A 27 -18.81 8.16 -11.23
CA LYS A 27 -17.95 7.12 -10.69
C LYS A 27 -16.48 7.54 -10.74
N LYS A 28 -15.73 7.11 -9.75
CA LYS A 28 -14.27 7.23 -9.67
C LYS A 28 -13.71 5.83 -9.45
N PRO A 29 -13.56 5.07 -10.54
CA PRO A 29 -13.11 3.69 -10.44
C PRO A 29 -11.62 3.56 -10.20
N VAL A 30 -11.25 2.36 -9.77
CA VAL A 30 -9.85 1.91 -9.66
C VAL A 30 -9.62 0.77 -10.65
N ILE A 31 -8.48 0.80 -11.30
CA ILE A 31 -7.88 -0.34 -11.99
C ILE A 31 -6.91 -1.01 -11.03
N VAL A 32 -7.15 -2.29 -10.76
CA VAL A 32 -6.25 -3.10 -9.96
C VAL A 32 -5.32 -3.85 -10.91
N ALA A 33 -4.03 -3.50 -10.85
CA ALA A 33 -3.03 -4.10 -11.72
C ALA A 33 -1.76 -4.42 -10.89
N PRO A 34 -1.34 -5.70 -10.84
CA PRO A 34 -0.16 -6.15 -10.09
C PRO A 34 1.11 -5.39 -10.44
N THR A 35 2.11 -5.48 -9.58
CA THR A 35 3.46 -5.02 -9.92
C THR A 35 3.94 -5.76 -11.17
N GLY A 36 4.54 -5.04 -12.11
CA GLY A 36 4.97 -5.63 -13.39
C GLY A 36 3.86 -5.82 -14.45
N ALA A 37 2.59 -5.55 -14.13
CA ALA A 37 1.49 -5.60 -15.12
C ALA A 37 1.56 -4.48 -16.17
N GLY A 38 2.45 -3.50 -16.01
CA GLY A 38 2.65 -2.42 -16.96
C GLY A 38 1.67 -1.26 -16.81
N LYS A 39 1.36 -0.83 -15.58
CA LYS A 39 0.49 0.33 -15.30
C LYS A 39 0.85 1.56 -16.14
N ALA A 40 2.15 1.87 -16.27
CA ALA A 40 2.60 2.99 -17.11
C ALA A 40 2.24 2.81 -18.59
N LEU A 41 2.31 1.58 -19.09
CA LEU A 41 1.90 1.25 -20.47
C LEU A 41 0.39 1.34 -20.65
N LEU A 42 -0.39 0.88 -19.68
CA LEU A 42 -1.86 1.02 -19.69
C LEU A 42 -2.26 2.49 -19.77
N ILE A 43 -1.66 3.35 -18.94
CA ILE A 43 -1.91 4.80 -18.95
C ILE A 43 -1.53 5.38 -20.31
N ALA A 44 -0.37 5.02 -20.85
CA ALA A 44 0.10 5.51 -22.14
C ALA A 44 -0.84 5.13 -23.29
N ALA A 45 -1.26 3.87 -23.33
CA ALA A 45 -2.18 3.38 -24.37
C ALA A 45 -3.53 4.11 -24.32
N VAL A 46 -4.10 4.26 -23.13
CA VAL A 46 -5.37 4.96 -22.93
C VAL A 46 -5.28 6.43 -23.33
N VAL A 47 -4.24 7.14 -22.89
CA VAL A 47 -4.06 8.57 -23.23
C VAL A 47 -3.91 8.77 -24.73
N ASN A 48 -3.14 7.88 -25.39
CA ASN A 48 -2.97 7.93 -26.84
C ASN A 48 -4.27 7.71 -27.62
N GLU A 49 -5.14 6.85 -27.11
CA GLU A 49 -6.41 6.58 -27.78
C GLU A 49 -7.45 7.68 -27.52
N LEU A 50 -7.53 8.16 -26.30
CA LEU A 50 -8.48 9.23 -25.93
C LEU A 50 -8.14 10.56 -26.60
N LYS A 51 -6.86 10.88 -26.80
CA LYS A 51 -6.39 12.17 -27.35
C LYS A 51 -6.98 13.40 -26.68
N GLU A 52 -7.30 13.29 -25.40
CA GLU A 52 -7.87 14.34 -24.57
C GLU A 52 -6.84 14.88 -23.58
N PRO A 53 -6.89 16.18 -23.20
CA PRO A 53 -6.02 16.73 -22.16
C PRO A 53 -6.10 15.94 -20.85
N THR A 54 -4.97 15.39 -20.44
CA THR A 54 -4.87 14.43 -19.32
C THR A 54 -3.80 14.81 -18.33
N LEU A 55 -4.15 14.83 -17.04
CA LEU A 55 -3.23 14.94 -15.92
C LEU A 55 -2.94 13.54 -15.35
N VAL A 56 -1.66 13.17 -15.26
CA VAL A 56 -1.20 11.93 -14.62
C VAL A 56 -0.52 12.28 -13.30
N LEU A 57 -1.16 11.95 -12.20
CA LEU A 57 -0.63 12.20 -10.85
C LEU A 57 0.23 11.03 -10.40
N GLN A 58 1.44 11.36 -9.96
CA GLN A 58 2.42 10.44 -9.43
C GLN A 58 2.69 10.72 -7.94
N PRO A 59 2.90 9.71 -7.11
CA PRO A 59 3.08 9.91 -5.67
C PRO A 59 4.45 10.50 -5.30
N SER A 60 5.48 10.25 -6.11
CA SER A 60 6.84 10.73 -5.85
C SER A 60 7.53 11.22 -7.12
N LYS A 61 8.66 11.95 -6.93
CA LYS A 61 9.53 12.41 -8.02
C LYS A 61 10.10 11.24 -8.81
N GLU A 62 10.54 10.20 -8.13
CA GLU A 62 11.19 9.03 -8.73
C GLU A 62 10.22 8.30 -9.68
N LEU A 63 9.01 8.01 -9.21
CA LEU A 63 7.96 7.40 -10.04
C LEU A 63 7.51 8.32 -11.17
N LEU A 64 7.47 9.63 -10.91
CA LEU A 64 7.13 10.60 -11.96
C LEU A 64 8.13 10.52 -13.11
N LEU A 65 9.42 10.61 -12.82
CA LEU A 65 10.46 10.55 -13.84
C LEU A 65 10.45 9.21 -14.57
N GLN A 66 10.38 8.10 -13.84
CA GLN A 66 10.36 6.76 -14.42
C GLN A 66 9.16 6.55 -15.37
N ASN A 67 7.97 6.95 -14.95
CA ASN A 67 6.77 6.80 -15.76
C ASN A 67 6.72 7.78 -16.92
N TYR A 68 7.22 9.00 -16.75
CA TYR A 68 7.39 9.98 -17.81
C TYR A 68 8.36 9.48 -18.89
N GLU A 69 9.58 9.06 -18.50
CA GLU A 69 10.59 8.54 -19.44
C GLU A 69 10.05 7.34 -20.22
N LYS A 70 9.33 6.47 -19.52
CA LYS A 70 8.67 5.34 -20.15
C LYS A 70 7.58 5.77 -21.14
N TYR A 71 6.77 6.77 -20.78
CA TYR A 71 5.75 7.34 -21.67
C TYR A 71 6.37 7.93 -22.95
N ILE A 72 7.45 8.70 -22.82
CA ILE A 72 8.18 9.29 -23.94
C ILE A 72 8.83 8.20 -24.81
N SER A 73 9.38 7.12 -24.20
CA SER A 73 9.99 6.01 -24.92
C SER A 73 9.01 5.27 -25.84
N TYR A 74 7.71 5.45 -25.64
CA TYR A 74 6.67 4.92 -26.51
C TYR A 74 6.35 5.84 -27.71
N GLY A 75 7.13 6.91 -27.90
CA GLY A 75 6.94 7.89 -28.98
C GLY A 75 5.86 8.94 -28.68
N ASN A 76 5.50 9.11 -27.41
CA ASN A 76 4.51 10.08 -26.99
C ASN A 76 5.13 11.39 -26.53
N GLU A 77 4.35 12.47 -26.50
CA GLU A 77 4.75 13.77 -25.98
C GLU A 77 4.00 14.08 -24.69
N ALA A 78 4.73 14.59 -23.68
CA ALA A 78 4.16 15.03 -22.41
C ALA A 78 4.99 16.14 -21.76
N SER A 79 4.37 16.86 -20.85
CA SER A 79 5.02 17.85 -20.02
C SER A 79 5.22 17.34 -18.60
N ILE A 80 6.20 17.88 -17.88
CA ILE A 80 6.40 17.66 -16.45
C ILE A 80 6.06 18.95 -15.69
N CYS A 81 5.21 18.81 -14.69
CA CYS A 81 4.94 19.86 -13.71
C CYS A 81 5.30 19.36 -12.29
N SER A 82 6.58 19.52 -11.92
CA SER A 82 7.09 19.09 -10.62
C SER A 82 8.22 20.01 -10.11
N ALA A 83 7.98 20.63 -8.96
CA ALA A 83 8.96 21.52 -8.32
C ALA A 83 10.25 20.75 -7.95
N SER A 84 10.14 19.50 -7.53
CA SER A 84 11.28 18.65 -7.17
C SER A 84 12.13 18.23 -8.39
N VAL A 85 11.56 18.28 -9.60
CA VAL A 85 12.29 18.05 -10.88
C VAL A 85 12.85 19.36 -11.43
N GLY A 86 12.32 20.51 -10.99
CA GLY A 86 12.68 21.84 -11.53
C GLY A 86 11.91 22.22 -12.80
N MET A 87 10.91 21.43 -13.22
CA MET A 87 10.09 21.67 -14.41
C MET A 87 8.67 22.06 -14.00
N ARG A 88 8.06 22.97 -14.76
CA ARG A 88 6.73 23.52 -14.44
C ARG A 88 5.83 23.65 -15.66
N ASP A 89 6.03 22.83 -16.67
CA ASP A 89 5.26 22.93 -17.91
C ASP A 89 3.96 22.14 -17.80
N ILE A 90 2.89 22.72 -18.32
CA ILE A 90 1.57 22.08 -18.42
C ILE A 90 1.23 22.00 -19.91
N GLY A 91 1.00 20.77 -20.39
CA GLY A 91 0.65 20.51 -21.78
C GLY A 91 -0.58 19.60 -21.88
N THR A 92 -0.83 19.10 -23.08
CA THR A 92 -1.97 18.19 -23.34
C THR A 92 -1.90 16.95 -22.44
N VAL A 93 -0.71 16.39 -22.25
CA VAL A 93 -0.46 15.35 -21.25
C VAL A 93 0.55 15.89 -20.25
N THR A 94 0.17 15.90 -18.98
CA THR A 94 1.04 16.44 -17.92
C THR A 94 1.25 15.41 -16.82
N PHE A 95 2.50 15.08 -16.56
CA PHE A 95 2.91 14.29 -15.38
C PHE A 95 3.23 15.24 -14.22
N SER A 96 2.64 15.00 -13.06
CA SER A 96 2.81 15.87 -11.91
C SER A 96 2.74 15.15 -10.57
N THR A 97 3.25 15.81 -9.52
CA THR A 97 2.95 15.46 -8.13
C THR A 97 1.88 16.39 -7.58
N ILE A 98 1.04 15.89 -6.67
CA ILE A 98 -0.09 16.65 -6.13
C ILE A 98 0.36 17.98 -5.48
N GLY A 99 1.56 17.98 -4.85
CA GLY A 99 2.10 19.19 -4.19
C GLY A 99 2.37 20.34 -5.12
N THR A 100 2.79 20.06 -6.35
CA THR A 100 3.12 21.09 -7.34
C THR A 100 1.90 21.53 -8.13
N ILE A 101 1.00 20.60 -8.47
CA ILE A 101 -0.12 20.89 -9.37
C ILE A 101 -1.30 21.55 -8.66
N LEU A 102 -1.51 21.26 -7.37
CA LEU A 102 -2.66 21.78 -6.62
C LEU A 102 -2.75 23.33 -6.62
N PRO A 103 -1.67 24.09 -6.47
CA PRO A 103 -1.73 25.56 -6.59
C PRO A 103 -1.99 26.07 -8.02
N ARG A 104 -1.87 25.22 -9.03
CA ARG A 104 -1.94 25.57 -10.47
C ARG A 104 -3.23 25.09 -11.16
N ILE A 105 -4.30 24.94 -10.39
CA ILE A 105 -5.61 24.46 -10.91
C ILE A 105 -6.14 25.34 -12.04
N HIS A 106 -5.88 26.66 -12.00
CA HIS A 106 -6.32 27.60 -13.04
C HIS A 106 -5.74 27.20 -14.39
N GLU A 107 -4.44 26.93 -14.46
CA GLU A 107 -3.75 26.50 -15.69
C GLU A 107 -4.25 25.14 -16.22
N LEU A 108 -4.59 24.20 -15.32
CA LEU A 108 -5.23 22.94 -15.72
C LEU A 108 -6.61 23.16 -16.37
N LYS A 109 -7.38 24.12 -15.86
CA LYS A 109 -8.67 24.49 -16.43
C LYS A 109 -8.53 25.18 -17.78
N GLU A 110 -7.56 26.07 -17.91
CA GLU A 110 -7.22 26.72 -19.19
C GLU A 110 -6.76 25.72 -20.24
N GLN A 111 -5.97 24.72 -19.85
CA GLN A 111 -5.56 23.62 -20.72
C GLN A 111 -6.74 22.69 -21.10
N GLY A 112 -7.88 22.83 -20.43
CA GLY A 112 -9.08 22.02 -20.72
C GLY A 112 -8.94 20.57 -20.28
N VAL A 113 -8.21 20.28 -19.16
CA VAL A 113 -8.02 18.92 -18.67
C VAL A 113 -9.36 18.21 -18.46
N LYS A 114 -9.51 17.05 -19.09
CA LYS A 114 -10.72 16.20 -19.04
C LYS A 114 -10.52 14.92 -18.23
N ASN A 115 -9.29 14.43 -18.14
CA ASN A 115 -8.98 13.19 -17.45
C ASN A 115 -7.92 13.42 -16.37
N ILE A 116 -8.10 12.81 -15.20
CA ILE A 116 -7.12 12.78 -14.12
C ILE A 116 -6.87 11.33 -13.74
N PHE A 117 -5.70 10.82 -14.09
CA PHE A 117 -5.25 9.46 -13.76
C PHE A 117 -4.30 9.51 -12.57
N ILE A 118 -4.56 8.70 -11.56
CA ILE A 118 -3.88 8.74 -10.27
C ILE A 118 -3.17 7.41 -10.06
N ASP A 119 -1.83 7.43 -10.18
CA ASP A 119 -1.02 6.26 -9.89
C ASP A 119 -0.86 6.06 -8.38
N GLU A 120 -0.66 4.82 -7.96
CA GLU A 120 -0.69 4.37 -6.55
C GLU A 120 -1.89 4.96 -5.77
N ALA A 121 -3.07 4.78 -6.34
CA ALA A 121 -4.34 5.36 -5.89
C ALA A 121 -4.65 5.11 -4.40
N HIS A 122 -4.13 4.00 -3.82
CA HIS A 122 -4.30 3.68 -2.41
C HIS A 122 -3.69 4.74 -1.47
N LEU A 123 -2.65 5.47 -1.91
CA LEU A 123 -2.05 6.57 -1.14
C LEU A 123 -2.94 7.83 -1.12
N HIS A 124 -3.91 7.90 -2.00
CA HIS A 124 -4.77 9.07 -2.21
C HIS A 124 -6.26 8.76 -2.04
N SER A 125 -6.58 7.72 -1.27
CA SER A 125 -7.96 7.21 -1.13
C SER A 125 -8.91 8.14 -0.39
N LYS A 126 -8.44 9.07 0.45
CA LYS A 126 -9.28 9.88 1.36
C LYS A 126 -9.92 11.10 0.69
N LYS A 127 -11.17 11.40 1.07
CA LYS A 127 -11.92 12.60 0.60
C LYS A 127 -11.47 13.93 1.21
N ASP A 128 -10.74 13.89 2.29
CA ASP A 128 -10.12 15.05 2.96
C ASP A 128 -8.67 15.28 2.54
N GLY A 129 -8.19 14.49 1.58
CA GLY A 129 -6.83 14.58 1.06
C GLY A 129 -6.64 15.64 -0.02
N ARG A 130 -5.37 15.95 -0.32
CA ARG A 130 -4.98 16.96 -1.32
C ARG A 130 -5.50 16.64 -2.73
N VAL A 131 -5.56 15.37 -3.11
CA VAL A 131 -6.14 14.95 -4.41
C VAL A 131 -7.63 15.23 -4.44
N ALA A 132 -8.36 14.96 -3.37
CA ALA A 132 -9.78 15.30 -3.31
C ALA A 132 -10.02 16.82 -3.39
N ALA A 133 -9.15 17.63 -2.77
CA ALA A 133 -9.20 19.10 -2.90
C ALA A 133 -8.98 19.54 -4.36
N LEU A 134 -8.01 18.94 -5.07
CA LEU A 134 -7.80 19.18 -6.51
C LEU A 134 -9.07 18.86 -7.30
N LEU A 135 -9.66 17.68 -7.11
CA LEU A 135 -10.84 17.25 -7.86
C LEU A 135 -12.05 18.13 -7.57
N HIS A 136 -12.23 18.56 -6.31
CA HIS A 136 -13.28 19.50 -5.94
C HIS A 136 -13.12 20.84 -6.68
N ALA A 137 -11.89 21.35 -6.71
CA ALA A 137 -11.59 22.63 -7.35
C ALA A 137 -11.65 22.56 -8.88
N MET A 138 -11.31 21.41 -9.49
CA MET A 138 -11.49 21.18 -10.94
C MET A 138 -12.98 21.19 -11.34
N GLY A 139 -13.87 20.79 -10.44
CA GLY A 139 -15.30 20.80 -10.67
C GLY A 139 -15.86 19.54 -11.31
N LYS A 140 -17.10 19.63 -11.81
CA LYS A 140 -17.81 18.50 -12.44
C LYS A 140 -17.34 18.29 -13.89
N GLY A 141 -17.48 17.07 -14.39
CA GLY A 141 -17.19 16.75 -15.80
C GLY A 141 -15.82 16.12 -16.04
N ILE A 142 -14.97 16.02 -15.03
CA ILE A 142 -13.65 15.38 -15.11
C ILE A 142 -13.80 13.86 -14.92
N CYS A 143 -13.18 13.09 -15.81
CA CYS A 143 -13.01 11.66 -15.66
C CYS A 143 -11.86 11.40 -14.69
N VAL A 144 -12.12 10.68 -13.60
CA VAL A 144 -11.12 10.37 -12.57
C VAL A 144 -10.95 8.86 -12.47
N MET A 145 -9.71 8.39 -12.52
CA MET A 145 -9.39 6.97 -12.40
C MET A 145 -8.14 6.75 -11.57
N GLY A 146 -8.20 5.77 -10.67
CA GLY A 146 -7.07 5.32 -9.89
C GLY A 146 -6.42 4.07 -10.47
N PHE A 147 -5.10 3.95 -10.35
CA PHE A 147 -4.33 2.75 -10.68
C PHE A 147 -3.56 2.30 -9.44
N THR A 148 -3.63 1.03 -9.09
CA THR A 148 -2.87 0.49 -7.96
C THR A 148 -2.75 -1.02 -8.04
N ALA A 149 -1.70 -1.58 -7.46
CA ALA A 149 -1.59 -3.03 -7.24
C ALA A 149 -2.28 -3.47 -5.93
N THR A 150 -2.43 -2.56 -4.99
CA THR A 150 -2.91 -2.83 -3.63
C THR A 150 -4.09 -1.93 -3.30
N PRO A 151 -5.32 -2.25 -3.76
CA PRO A 151 -6.50 -1.42 -3.58
C PRO A 151 -7.06 -1.49 -2.15
N VAL A 152 -6.18 -1.55 -1.16
CA VAL A 152 -6.53 -1.70 0.26
C VAL A 152 -5.90 -0.61 1.11
N GLU A 153 -6.55 -0.28 2.19
CA GLU A 153 -6.05 0.58 3.25
C GLU A 153 -6.20 -0.11 4.59
N LEU A 154 -5.25 0.14 5.48
CA LEU A 154 -5.37 -0.32 6.85
C LEU A 154 -6.21 0.68 7.64
N ARG A 155 -7.22 0.17 8.32
CA ARG A 155 -8.02 0.92 9.28
C ARG A 155 -7.80 0.37 10.65
N SER A 156 -7.53 1.25 11.58
CA SER A 156 -7.55 0.92 13.00
C SER A 156 -8.85 1.45 13.60
N THR A 157 -9.57 0.55 14.23
CA THR A 157 -10.77 0.88 14.99
C THR A 157 -10.67 0.14 16.31
N PHE A 158 -10.52 0.88 17.41
CA PHE A 158 -10.53 0.32 18.78
C PHE A 158 -9.38 -0.64 19.12
N GLY A 159 -8.17 -0.39 18.61
CA GLY A 159 -7.03 -1.27 18.82
C GLY A 159 -7.05 -2.55 17.97
N MET A 160 -8.04 -2.67 17.09
CA MET A 160 -8.11 -3.70 16.06
C MET A 160 -7.76 -3.09 14.71
N SER A 161 -6.93 -3.78 13.95
CA SER A 161 -6.61 -3.41 12.57
C SER A 161 -7.45 -4.21 11.59
N ASP A 162 -7.98 -3.54 10.58
CA ASP A 162 -8.75 -4.15 9.50
C ASP A 162 -8.25 -3.64 8.15
N LEU A 163 -7.94 -4.55 7.24
CA LEU A 163 -7.69 -4.22 5.85
C LEU A 163 -9.03 -4.01 5.14
N GLN A 164 -9.21 -2.84 4.56
CA GLN A 164 -10.41 -2.50 3.81
C GLN A 164 -10.10 -2.12 2.38
N MET A 165 -10.95 -2.57 1.44
CA MET A 165 -10.87 -2.11 0.05
C MET A 165 -11.13 -0.61 -0.04
N ILE A 166 -10.30 0.13 -0.79
CA ILE A 166 -10.38 1.61 -0.89
C ILE A 166 -11.68 2.13 -1.52
N ASN A 167 -12.45 1.28 -2.18
CA ASN A 167 -13.75 1.63 -2.78
C ASN A 167 -14.95 1.40 -1.86
N ARG A 168 -14.76 0.87 -0.64
CA ARG A 168 -15.88 0.49 0.25
C ARG A 168 -16.34 1.58 1.20
N SER A 169 -15.54 2.57 1.49
CA SER A 169 -15.90 3.61 2.45
C SER A 169 -16.48 4.84 1.77
N ARG A 170 -17.57 5.38 2.35
CA ARG A 170 -18.12 6.68 1.95
C ARG A 170 -17.14 7.84 2.18
N LYS A 171 -16.13 7.65 3.03
CA LYS A 171 -15.05 8.62 3.28
C LYS A 171 -13.94 8.54 2.22
N ASN A 172 -13.98 7.56 1.34
CA ASN A 172 -12.98 7.37 0.30
C ASN A 172 -13.38 8.08 -1.00
N LEU A 173 -12.34 8.46 -1.74
CA LEU A 173 -12.46 9.13 -3.03
C LEU A 173 -12.98 8.19 -4.10
N PHE A 174 -12.41 6.98 -4.16
CA PHE A 174 -12.79 5.95 -5.12
C PHE A 174 -14.02 5.20 -4.64
N ASN A 175 -14.92 4.87 -5.56
CA ASN A 175 -16.23 4.28 -5.23
C ASN A 175 -16.58 3.03 -6.03
N SER A 176 -15.69 2.58 -6.92
CA SER A 176 -15.86 1.34 -7.70
C SER A 176 -14.52 0.77 -8.12
N ILE A 177 -14.52 -0.49 -8.56
CA ILE A 177 -13.40 -1.12 -9.28
C ILE A 177 -13.91 -1.36 -10.70
N LEU A 178 -13.13 -0.94 -11.69
CA LEU A 178 -13.50 -1.09 -13.10
C LEU A 178 -13.00 -2.41 -13.67
N ASP A 179 -11.75 -2.75 -13.36
CA ASP A 179 -11.16 -4.04 -13.74
C ASP A 179 -10.06 -4.45 -12.78
N VAL A 180 -9.82 -5.76 -12.73
CA VAL A 180 -8.78 -6.40 -11.94
C VAL A 180 -7.98 -7.31 -12.86
N VAL A 181 -6.68 -7.05 -12.97
CA VAL A 181 -5.72 -8.04 -13.46
C VAL A 181 -5.35 -8.91 -12.26
N GLN A 182 -5.69 -10.18 -12.32
CA GLN A 182 -5.39 -11.11 -11.23
C GLN A 182 -3.91 -11.48 -11.23
N VAL A 183 -3.34 -11.73 -10.04
CA VAL A 183 -1.96 -12.22 -9.93
C VAL A 183 -1.82 -13.56 -10.66
N LYS A 184 -2.84 -14.40 -10.60
CA LYS A 184 -2.89 -15.67 -11.33
C LYS A 184 -2.65 -15.48 -12.84
N GLU A 185 -3.25 -14.45 -13.47
CA GLU A 185 -3.01 -14.12 -14.89
C GLU A 185 -1.54 -13.79 -15.16
N MET A 186 -0.86 -13.13 -14.20
CA MET A 186 0.56 -12.79 -14.32
C MET A 186 1.45 -14.03 -14.25
N VAL A 187 1.14 -14.97 -13.36
CA VAL A 187 1.89 -16.22 -13.17
C VAL A 187 1.67 -17.16 -14.37
N GLU A 188 0.42 -17.41 -14.74
CA GLU A 188 0.06 -18.30 -15.87
C GLU A 188 0.58 -17.77 -17.21
N GLY A 189 0.61 -16.44 -17.38
CA GLY A 189 1.18 -15.80 -18.56
C GLY A 189 2.71 -15.74 -18.60
N GLY A 190 3.40 -16.23 -17.56
CA GLY A 190 4.86 -16.14 -17.44
C GLY A 190 5.38 -14.72 -17.24
N TRP A 191 4.52 -13.78 -16.79
CA TRP A 191 4.88 -12.40 -16.51
C TRP A 191 5.38 -12.16 -15.08
N TRP A 192 5.17 -13.14 -14.23
CA TRP A 192 5.82 -13.33 -12.94
C TRP A 192 6.57 -14.65 -12.96
N CYS A 193 7.79 -14.66 -12.41
CA CYS A 193 8.46 -15.93 -12.11
C CYS A 193 7.80 -16.57 -10.88
N PRO A 194 7.90 -17.91 -10.75
CA PRO A 194 7.49 -18.59 -9.52
C PRO A 194 8.14 -17.99 -8.28
N ILE A 195 7.43 -18.00 -7.16
CA ILE A 195 7.94 -17.53 -5.87
C ILE A 195 8.06 -18.72 -4.93
N GLU A 196 9.21 -18.85 -4.30
CA GLU A 196 9.45 -19.76 -3.19
C GLU A 196 9.54 -18.97 -1.90
N TYR A 197 8.82 -19.40 -0.87
CA TYR A 197 8.84 -18.76 0.43
C TYR A 197 9.61 -19.60 1.43
N ASP A 198 10.60 -18.98 2.06
CA ASP A 198 11.31 -19.51 3.24
C ASP A 198 10.87 -18.69 4.45
N VAL A 199 10.10 -19.29 5.35
CA VAL A 199 9.42 -18.60 6.43
C VAL A 199 10.00 -19.03 7.77
N TYR A 200 10.57 -18.08 8.48
CA TYR A 200 11.14 -18.29 9.82
C TYR A 200 10.06 -18.01 10.88
N GLU A 201 9.91 -18.95 11.81
CA GLU A 201 9.11 -18.70 13.01
C GLU A 201 9.76 -17.60 13.87
N MET A 202 8.98 -16.54 14.17
CA MET A 202 9.43 -15.37 14.89
C MET A 202 8.53 -15.07 16.08
N ASP A 203 9.13 -14.67 17.20
CA ASP A 203 8.37 -14.19 18.35
C ASP A 203 7.89 -12.75 18.12
N GLU A 204 6.61 -12.59 17.82
CA GLU A 204 5.93 -11.31 17.62
C GLU A 204 5.31 -10.74 18.89
N SER A 205 5.39 -11.43 20.04
CA SER A 205 4.70 -11.06 21.29
C SER A 205 5.09 -9.67 21.83
N GLY A 206 6.27 -9.18 21.46
CA GLY A 206 6.79 -7.87 21.83
C GLY A 206 6.44 -6.72 20.89
N LEU A 207 5.76 -6.99 19.76
CA LEU A 207 5.39 -5.95 18.79
C LEU A 207 4.26 -5.07 19.31
N VAL A 208 4.42 -3.76 19.18
CA VAL A 208 3.46 -2.74 19.65
C VAL A 208 3.09 -1.82 18.47
N LEU A 209 1.80 -1.67 18.22
CA LEU A 209 1.32 -0.73 17.21
C LEU A 209 1.50 0.72 17.66
N ASN A 210 1.69 1.61 16.71
CA ASN A 210 1.67 3.05 16.92
C ASN A 210 0.26 3.52 17.36
N THR A 211 0.12 4.76 17.80
CA THR A 211 -1.15 5.34 18.26
C THR A 211 -2.25 5.34 17.20
N ALA A 212 -1.88 5.36 15.93
CA ALA A 212 -2.82 5.25 14.81
C ALA A 212 -3.26 3.80 14.53
N GLY A 213 -2.60 2.80 15.13
CA GLY A 213 -2.86 1.38 14.90
C GLY A 213 -2.52 0.90 13.49
N THR A 214 -1.72 1.65 12.75
CA THR A 214 -1.45 1.41 11.33
C THR A 214 -0.10 0.76 11.07
N GLU A 215 0.87 0.90 11.99
CA GLU A 215 2.20 0.31 11.86
C GLU A 215 2.81 0.07 13.23
N TYR A 216 3.80 -0.80 13.34
CA TYR A 216 4.52 -1.05 14.58
C TYR A 216 5.43 0.12 14.94
N THR A 217 5.64 0.33 16.24
CA THR A 217 6.59 1.35 16.75
C THR A 217 8.02 0.93 16.45
N GLU A 218 8.88 1.89 16.14
CA GLU A 218 10.29 1.60 15.85
C GLU A 218 10.99 0.88 17.00
N GLU A 219 10.70 1.26 18.24
CA GLU A 219 11.24 0.62 19.44
C GLU A 219 10.86 -0.86 19.53
N SER A 220 9.57 -1.20 19.27
CA SER A 220 9.13 -2.60 19.31
C SER A 220 9.71 -3.43 18.17
N VAL A 221 9.90 -2.84 16.99
CA VAL A 221 10.55 -3.49 15.84
C VAL A 221 12.04 -3.72 16.11
N GLU A 222 12.74 -2.78 16.73
CA GLU A 222 14.14 -2.96 17.11
C GLU A 222 14.30 -4.05 18.17
N LYS A 223 13.40 -4.08 19.17
CA LYS A 223 13.37 -5.17 20.15
C LYS A 223 13.10 -6.52 19.51
N PHE A 224 12.12 -6.59 18.61
CA PHE A 224 11.81 -7.80 17.82
C PHE A 224 13.05 -8.30 17.06
N TYR A 225 13.77 -7.41 16.38
CA TYR A 225 14.96 -7.75 15.59
C TYR A 225 16.05 -8.39 16.48
N LYS A 226 16.30 -7.82 17.68
CA LYS A 226 17.27 -8.34 18.64
C LYS A 226 16.80 -9.64 19.31
N THR A 227 15.55 -9.69 19.78
CA THR A 227 15.01 -10.87 20.48
C THR A 227 15.00 -12.12 19.61
N ASN A 228 14.72 -11.94 18.31
CA ASN A 228 14.69 -13.04 17.35
C ASN A 228 16.05 -13.35 16.70
N THR A 229 17.15 -12.72 17.14
CA THR A 229 18.49 -12.92 16.58
C THR A 229 18.50 -12.83 15.04
N VAL A 230 17.79 -11.82 14.50
CA VAL A 230 17.56 -11.73 13.05
C VAL A 230 18.85 -11.52 12.29
N GLU A 231 19.81 -10.76 12.85
CA GLU A 231 21.11 -10.52 12.21
C GLU A 231 21.91 -11.81 12.06
N GLU A 232 21.97 -12.63 13.09
CA GLU A 232 22.65 -13.93 13.06
C GLU A 232 22.05 -14.86 12.01
N LYS A 233 20.71 -14.94 11.95
CA LYS A 233 20.01 -15.72 10.93
C LYS A 233 20.29 -15.24 9.51
N ILE A 234 20.42 -13.91 9.32
CA ILE A 234 20.79 -13.36 8.01
C ILE A 234 22.19 -13.80 7.60
N LEU A 235 23.18 -13.79 8.52
CA LEU A 235 24.54 -14.19 8.24
C LEU A 235 24.60 -15.67 7.83
N GLU A 236 23.97 -16.57 8.59
CA GLU A 236 23.86 -17.98 8.26
C GLU A 236 23.20 -18.22 6.90
N LEU A 237 22.13 -17.47 6.61
CA LEU A 237 21.43 -17.55 5.33
C LEU A 237 22.30 -17.06 4.16
N LEU A 238 23.04 -15.97 4.33
CA LEU A 238 23.92 -15.45 3.28
C LEU A 238 25.07 -16.43 2.97
N ASP A 239 25.63 -17.09 3.97
CA ASP A 239 26.63 -18.16 3.77
C ASP A 239 26.02 -19.33 2.97
N ALA A 240 24.78 -19.73 3.29
CA ALA A 240 24.09 -20.78 2.55
C ALA A 240 23.76 -20.37 1.10
N ILE A 241 23.38 -19.11 0.87
CA ILE A 241 23.15 -18.57 -0.48
C ILE A 241 24.45 -18.53 -1.27
N GLU A 242 25.53 -18.03 -0.68
CA GLU A 242 26.85 -17.98 -1.35
C GLU A 242 27.33 -19.39 -1.76
N PHE A 243 27.11 -20.40 -0.90
CA PHE A 243 27.45 -21.77 -1.19
C PHE A 243 26.60 -22.38 -2.32
N SER A 244 25.28 -22.14 -2.32
CA SER A 244 24.32 -22.75 -3.25
C SER A 244 24.21 -22.00 -4.58
N ASN A 245 24.24 -20.66 -4.54
CA ASN A 245 24.13 -19.78 -5.70
C ASN A 245 24.97 -18.50 -5.54
N PRO A 246 26.30 -18.56 -5.74
CA PRO A 246 27.20 -17.41 -5.57
C PRO A 246 26.93 -16.24 -6.52
N LYS A 247 26.00 -16.41 -7.47
CA LYS A 247 25.59 -15.36 -8.40
C LYS A 247 24.26 -14.73 -8.03
N ALA A 248 23.61 -15.17 -6.95
CA ALA A 248 22.33 -14.62 -6.51
C ALA A 248 22.44 -13.10 -6.18
N ASN A 249 21.49 -12.34 -6.66
CA ASN A 249 21.35 -10.94 -6.28
C ASN A 249 20.34 -10.85 -5.14
N THR A 250 20.79 -10.44 -3.96
CA THR A 250 20.01 -10.44 -2.72
C THR A 250 19.69 -9.02 -2.26
N LEU A 251 18.41 -8.73 -2.00
CA LEU A 251 17.94 -7.47 -1.44
C LEU A 251 17.37 -7.70 -0.03
N ILE A 252 17.96 -7.05 0.96
CA ILE A 252 17.55 -7.15 2.36
C ILE A 252 16.77 -5.88 2.76
N PHE A 253 15.56 -6.04 3.24
CA PHE A 253 14.75 -4.96 3.80
C PHE A 253 14.96 -4.88 5.31
N ALA A 254 15.86 -3.99 5.73
CA ALA A 254 16.19 -3.76 7.14
C ALA A 254 15.12 -2.96 7.88
N PRO A 255 14.99 -3.12 9.21
CA PRO A 255 13.96 -2.48 9.99
C PRO A 255 14.14 -0.96 10.13
N ASN A 256 15.37 -0.48 10.23
CA ASN A 256 15.72 0.93 10.36
C ASN A 256 17.10 1.22 9.74
N ILE A 257 17.48 2.49 9.69
CA ILE A 257 18.74 2.93 9.06
C ILE A 257 19.95 2.39 9.82
N ALA A 258 19.96 2.45 11.15
CA ALA A 258 21.10 2.00 11.94
C ALA A 258 21.37 0.49 11.75
N SER A 259 20.32 -0.33 11.76
CA SER A 259 20.44 -1.76 11.46
C SER A 259 20.90 -2.02 10.02
N ALA A 260 20.46 -1.18 9.06
CA ALA A 260 20.88 -1.32 7.67
C ALA A 260 22.38 -1.01 7.48
N GLU A 261 22.86 0.06 8.07
CA GLU A 261 24.28 0.47 8.02
C GLU A 261 25.17 -0.55 8.72
N ALA A 262 24.82 -0.97 9.94
CA ALA A 262 25.59 -1.96 10.71
C ALA A 262 25.69 -3.32 10.00
N LEU A 263 24.55 -3.81 9.48
CA LEU A 263 24.55 -5.08 8.74
C LEU A 263 25.37 -4.98 7.45
N ALA A 264 25.21 -3.90 6.69
CA ALA A 264 25.94 -3.72 5.43
C ALA A 264 27.45 -3.62 5.65
N GLU A 265 27.90 -2.90 6.68
CA GLU A 265 29.30 -2.83 7.08
C GLU A 265 29.85 -4.22 7.44
N LYS A 266 29.12 -4.97 8.26
CA LYS A 266 29.52 -6.29 8.74
C LYS A 266 29.71 -7.32 7.62
N ILE A 267 28.84 -7.26 6.58
CA ILE A 267 28.89 -8.23 5.46
C ILE A 267 29.58 -7.65 4.21
N GLY A 268 30.10 -6.43 4.24
CA GLY A 268 30.70 -5.78 3.08
C GLY A 268 29.73 -5.52 1.94
N ALA A 269 28.42 -5.34 2.24
CA ALA A 269 27.37 -5.14 1.25
C ALA A 269 27.14 -3.67 0.91
N GLY A 270 26.41 -3.42 -0.21
CA GLY A 270 25.86 -2.10 -0.49
C GLY A 270 24.77 -1.74 0.50
N CYS A 271 24.66 -0.43 0.84
CA CYS A 271 23.58 0.09 1.69
C CYS A 271 22.87 1.25 1.00
N VAL A 272 21.53 1.29 1.14
CA VAL A 272 20.74 2.44 0.65
C VAL A 272 19.64 2.82 1.63
N HIS A 273 19.57 4.12 1.95
CA HIS A 273 18.54 4.68 2.83
C HIS A 273 18.33 6.20 2.60
N SER A 274 17.29 6.78 3.18
CA SER A 274 16.84 8.15 2.91
C SER A 274 17.83 9.25 3.29
N LYS A 275 18.72 9.01 4.26
CA LYS A 275 19.71 9.99 4.73
C LYS A 275 20.97 10.08 3.85
N MET A 276 21.15 9.16 2.88
CA MET A 276 22.29 9.20 1.96
C MET A 276 22.19 10.33 0.96
N SER A 277 23.35 10.86 0.55
CA SER A 277 23.42 11.76 -0.60
C SER A 277 22.97 11.04 -1.88
N LYS A 278 22.43 11.80 -2.83
CA LYS A 278 21.99 11.21 -4.12
C LYS A 278 23.12 10.45 -4.81
N GLY A 279 24.33 11.05 -4.86
CA GLY A 279 25.48 10.43 -5.53
C GLY A 279 25.92 9.11 -4.89
N ALA A 280 25.95 9.03 -3.55
CA ALA A 280 26.30 7.79 -2.84
C ALA A 280 25.24 6.70 -3.10
N ARG A 281 23.96 7.06 -3.06
CA ARG A 281 22.85 6.14 -3.36
C ARG A 281 22.90 5.62 -4.79
N ASP A 282 23.07 6.51 -5.78
CA ASP A 282 23.13 6.14 -7.19
C ASP A 282 24.36 5.23 -7.47
N THR A 283 25.46 5.44 -6.76
CA THR A 283 26.64 4.58 -6.86
C THR A 283 26.38 3.19 -6.28
N ALA A 284 25.83 3.09 -5.06
CA ALA A 284 25.51 1.81 -4.45
C ALA A 284 24.51 0.99 -5.31
N ILE A 285 23.46 1.64 -5.83
CA ILE A 285 22.50 0.99 -6.73
C ILE A 285 23.18 0.49 -8.01
N ARG A 286 24.03 1.31 -8.62
CA ARG A 286 24.76 0.92 -9.84
C ARG A 286 25.67 -0.28 -9.59
N GLU A 287 26.39 -0.32 -8.47
CA GLU A 287 27.26 -1.45 -8.12
C GLU A 287 26.47 -2.74 -7.90
N PHE A 288 25.29 -2.64 -7.31
CA PHE A 288 24.37 -3.76 -7.16
C PHE A 288 23.84 -4.26 -8.51
N VAL A 289 23.30 -3.38 -9.34
CA VAL A 289 22.73 -3.73 -10.65
C VAL A 289 23.78 -4.28 -11.62
N THR A 290 25.02 -3.82 -11.54
CA THR A 290 26.14 -4.35 -12.36
C THR A 290 26.76 -5.63 -11.81
N GLY A 291 26.28 -6.11 -10.66
CA GLY A 291 26.79 -7.33 -10.00
C GLY A 291 28.17 -7.18 -9.39
N ARG A 292 28.70 -5.96 -9.24
CA ARG A 292 29.93 -5.70 -8.49
C ARG A 292 29.72 -5.97 -7.00
N ASN A 293 28.54 -5.68 -6.51
CA ASN A 293 28.07 -6.08 -5.20
C ASN A 293 26.77 -6.89 -5.36
N ARG A 294 26.71 -8.08 -4.83
CA ARG A 294 25.58 -9.01 -4.97
C ARG A 294 24.54 -8.88 -3.85
N VAL A 295 24.88 -8.21 -2.77
CA VAL A 295 23.99 -8.01 -1.64
C VAL A 295 23.75 -6.53 -1.41
N MET A 296 22.49 -6.15 -1.31
CA MET A 296 22.07 -4.79 -1.02
C MET A 296 21.21 -4.76 0.23
N VAL A 297 21.60 -3.97 1.23
CA VAL A 297 20.77 -3.71 2.40
C VAL A 297 20.00 -2.39 2.19
N ASN A 298 18.71 -2.43 2.32
CA ASN A 298 17.83 -1.29 2.06
C ASN A 298 16.96 -0.95 3.28
N CYS A 299 16.86 0.33 3.59
CA CYS A 299 15.87 0.85 4.52
C CYS A 299 14.88 1.76 3.79
N ALA A 300 13.68 1.23 3.52
CA ALA A 300 12.47 1.88 3.02
C ALA A 300 12.51 2.53 1.60
N ILE A 301 13.65 2.60 0.91
CA ILE A 301 13.74 3.34 -0.37
C ILE A 301 13.42 2.47 -1.58
N LEU A 302 13.96 1.26 -1.67
CA LEU A 302 13.85 0.41 -2.85
C LEU A 302 12.51 -0.35 -2.95
N ALA A 303 11.61 -0.13 -2.01
CA ALA A 303 10.26 -0.70 -2.06
C ALA A 303 9.43 -0.11 -3.22
N VAL A 304 9.75 1.10 -3.69
CA VAL A 304 9.00 1.80 -4.76
C VAL A 304 9.97 2.29 -5.83
N GLY A 305 9.66 2.06 -7.11
CA GLY A 305 10.40 2.62 -8.25
C GLY A 305 11.73 1.92 -8.62
N PHE A 306 12.23 0.97 -7.83
CA PHE A 306 13.43 0.21 -8.17
C PHE A 306 13.11 -0.93 -9.14
N ASP A 307 13.80 -0.99 -10.28
CA ASP A 307 13.61 -1.97 -11.34
C ASP A 307 14.88 -2.76 -11.59
N PHE A 308 14.96 -3.99 -11.06
CA PHE A 308 16.08 -4.91 -11.27
C PHE A 308 15.56 -6.34 -11.48
N PRO A 309 15.21 -6.74 -12.72
CA PRO A 309 14.64 -8.06 -13.00
C PRO A 309 15.50 -9.25 -12.60
N ALA A 310 16.82 -9.09 -12.56
CA ALA A 310 17.75 -10.12 -12.11
C ALA A 310 17.84 -10.28 -10.58
N LEU A 311 16.95 -9.66 -9.81
CA LEU A 311 16.86 -9.84 -8.36
C LEU A 311 16.32 -11.23 -8.04
N ASP A 312 17.13 -12.08 -7.38
CA ASP A 312 16.81 -13.48 -7.08
C ASP A 312 16.16 -13.63 -5.71
N THR A 313 16.76 -13.00 -4.69
CA THR A 313 16.41 -13.22 -3.28
C THR A 313 16.00 -11.93 -2.60
N ILE A 314 14.90 -11.98 -1.87
CA ILE A 314 14.40 -10.89 -1.03
C ILE A 314 14.35 -11.38 0.42
N ILE A 315 15.05 -10.70 1.32
CA ILE A 315 15.03 -10.99 2.75
C ILE A 315 14.25 -9.88 3.46
N MET A 316 13.15 -10.24 4.11
CA MET A 316 12.24 -9.33 4.79
C MET A 316 12.40 -9.47 6.30
N THR A 317 13.04 -8.49 6.92
CA THR A 317 13.34 -8.53 8.36
C THR A 317 12.48 -7.56 9.18
N ARG A 318 11.72 -6.70 8.54
CA ARG A 318 10.85 -5.73 9.20
C ARG A 318 9.41 -6.24 9.27
N PRO A 319 8.87 -6.46 10.49
CA PRO A 319 7.43 -6.64 10.65
C PRO A 319 6.68 -5.41 10.16
N THR A 320 5.61 -5.62 9.40
CA THR A 320 4.71 -4.55 8.96
C THR A 320 3.25 -4.98 9.06
N ASN A 321 2.40 -4.02 9.38
CA ASN A 321 0.96 -4.21 9.35
C ASN A 321 0.34 -3.76 8.00
N SER A 322 1.18 -3.24 7.10
CA SER A 322 0.78 -2.76 5.79
C SER A 322 0.95 -3.83 4.71
N PHE A 323 -0.17 -4.37 4.22
CA PHE A 323 -0.15 -5.26 3.06
C PHE A 323 0.51 -4.62 1.84
N ALA A 324 0.32 -3.32 1.62
CA ALA A 324 0.91 -2.62 0.48
C ALA A 324 2.44 -2.62 0.54
N VAL A 325 3.03 -2.39 1.73
CA VAL A 325 4.49 -2.45 1.93
C VAL A 325 5.00 -3.86 1.67
N TYR A 326 4.37 -4.87 2.27
CA TYR A 326 4.70 -6.29 2.06
C TYR A 326 4.67 -6.67 0.58
N TYR A 327 3.56 -6.37 -0.09
CA TYR A 327 3.37 -6.67 -1.51
C TYR A 327 4.38 -5.96 -2.41
N GLN A 328 4.66 -4.68 -2.16
CA GLN A 328 5.61 -3.90 -2.96
C GLN A 328 7.05 -4.38 -2.80
N GLN A 329 7.44 -4.83 -1.60
CA GLN A 329 8.77 -5.39 -1.35
C GLN A 329 8.97 -6.68 -2.17
N ILE A 330 8.04 -7.63 -2.09
CA ILE A 330 8.11 -8.87 -2.86
C ILE A 330 8.01 -8.61 -4.36
N GLY A 331 7.20 -7.63 -4.75
CA GLY A 331 7.04 -7.21 -6.14
C GLY A 331 8.32 -6.77 -6.86
N ARG A 332 9.44 -6.57 -6.13
CA ARG A 332 10.75 -6.28 -6.73
C ARG A 332 11.38 -7.52 -7.36
N GLY A 333 11.15 -8.71 -6.80
CA GLY A 333 11.76 -9.97 -7.26
C GLY A 333 10.93 -10.78 -8.24
N VAL A 334 9.64 -10.44 -8.47
CA VAL A 334 8.74 -11.30 -9.25
C VAL A 334 8.95 -11.25 -10.77
N ARG A 335 9.75 -10.33 -11.28
CA ARG A 335 9.94 -10.19 -12.73
C ARG A 335 10.75 -11.36 -13.29
N PRO A 336 10.33 -11.95 -14.44
CA PRO A 336 11.12 -12.96 -15.11
C PRO A 336 12.45 -12.39 -15.60
N HIS A 337 13.51 -13.18 -15.49
CA HIS A 337 14.82 -12.85 -16.05
C HIS A 337 15.54 -14.15 -16.44
N PRO A 338 16.32 -14.18 -17.56
CA PRO A 338 17.01 -15.39 -18.00
C PRO A 338 18.00 -15.98 -16.98
N SER A 339 18.48 -15.16 -16.02
CA SER A 339 19.42 -15.63 -14.99
C SER A 339 18.75 -16.31 -13.80
N LYS A 340 17.42 -16.35 -13.73
CA LYS A 340 16.72 -16.96 -12.59
C LYS A 340 15.49 -17.74 -13.01
N GLU A 341 15.23 -18.86 -12.38
CA GLU A 341 14.05 -19.70 -12.57
C GLU A 341 12.89 -19.28 -11.65
N LYS A 342 13.21 -18.79 -10.45
CA LYS A 342 12.26 -18.39 -9.41
C LYS A 342 12.79 -17.20 -8.61
N ALA A 343 11.91 -16.55 -7.86
CA ALA A 343 12.29 -15.61 -6.82
C ALA A 343 12.19 -16.31 -5.45
N THR A 344 13.18 -16.13 -4.60
CA THR A 344 13.15 -16.61 -3.21
C THR A 344 12.80 -15.45 -2.28
N VAL A 345 11.76 -15.62 -1.47
CA VAL A 345 11.32 -14.66 -0.47
C VAL A 345 11.53 -15.25 0.91
N VAL A 346 12.51 -14.72 1.62
CA VAL A 346 12.80 -15.12 3.00
C VAL A 346 12.07 -14.17 3.95
N CYS A 347 11.16 -14.70 4.74
CA CYS A 347 10.36 -13.92 5.68
C CYS A 347 10.83 -14.17 7.12
N MET A 348 11.56 -13.20 7.68
CA MET A 348 11.99 -13.16 9.08
C MET A 348 11.21 -12.07 9.85
N SER A 349 9.90 -11.98 9.63
CA SER A 349 9.11 -10.83 10.07
C SER A 349 7.65 -11.12 10.41
N GLY A 350 7.20 -12.38 10.37
CA GLY A 350 5.79 -12.75 10.58
C GLY A 350 4.80 -12.23 9.53
N ASN A 351 5.30 -11.55 8.50
CA ASN A 351 4.44 -10.94 7.48
C ASN A 351 3.76 -12.00 6.60
N HIS A 352 4.43 -13.12 6.33
CA HIS A 352 3.88 -14.20 5.52
C HIS A 352 2.71 -14.89 6.20
N GLU A 353 2.78 -15.13 7.50
CA GLU A 353 1.71 -15.72 8.31
C GLU A 353 0.49 -14.79 8.37
N ARG A 354 0.76 -13.47 8.36
CA ARG A 354 -0.28 -12.45 8.41
C ARG A 354 -1.00 -12.30 7.08
N PHE A 355 -0.28 -12.26 5.97
CA PHE A 355 -0.81 -11.89 4.66
C PHE A 355 -0.85 -13.03 3.64
N GLY A 356 -0.14 -14.14 3.87
CA GLY A 356 0.02 -15.23 2.91
C GLY A 356 0.95 -14.88 1.74
N GLY A 357 1.10 -15.77 0.80
CA GLY A 357 1.89 -15.57 -0.42
C GLY A 357 1.25 -14.55 -1.36
N VAL A 358 2.04 -13.62 -1.88
CA VAL A 358 1.51 -12.58 -2.80
C VAL A 358 1.11 -13.15 -4.17
N ASP A 359 1.68 -14.27 -4.57
CA ASP A 359 1.34 -15.03 -5.79
C ASP A 359 -0.03 -15.70 -5.71
N THR A 360 -0.55 -15.87 -4.49
CA THR A 360 -1.89 -16.44 -4.22
C THR A 360 -2.96 -15.36 -4.00
N VAL A 361 -2.61 -14.08 -4.17
CA VAL A 361 -3.55 -12.98 -4.01
C VAL A 361 -4.62 -13.00 -5.09
N GLU A 362 -5.86 -12.95 -4.67
CA GLU A 362 -7.03 -12.97 -5.53
C GLU A 362 -8.04 -11.92 -5.08
N PHE A 363 -8.62 -11.21 -6.04
CA PHE A 363 -9.71 -10.29 -5.81
C PHE A 363 -11.02 -10.90 -6.32
N LYS A 364 -12.04 -10.97 -5.47
CA LYS A 364 -13.36 -11.52 -5.80
C LYS A 364 -14.45 -10.49 -5.53
N GLU A 365 -15.38 -10.40 -6.46
CA GLU A 365 -16.62 -9.66 -6.24
C GLU A 365 -17.67 -10.60 -5.64
N ILE A 366 -18.10 -10.31 -4.41
CA ILE A 366 -19.08 -11.09 -3.68
C ILE A 366 -20.24 -10.16 -3.31
N ASN A 367 -21.44 -10.47 -3.79
CA ASN A 367 -22.65 -9.67 -3.57
C ASN A 367 -22.46 -8.18 -3.92
N GLY A 368 -21.80 -7.89 -5.04
CA GLY A 368 -21.54 -6.52 -5.52
C GLY A 368 -20.45 -5.77 -4.77
N ALA A 369 -19.66 -6.47 -3.95
CA ALA A 369 -18.57 -5.89 -3.20
C ALA A 369 -17.28 -6.69 -3.39
N TRP A 370 -16.18 -5.97 -3.64
CA TRP A 370 -14.86 -6.57 -3.83
C TRP A 370 -14.17 -6.87 -2.50
N ASP A 371 -13.58 -8.05 -2.41
CA ASP A 371 -12.75 -8.51 -1.31
C ASP A 371 -11.43 -9.08 -1.82
N MET A 372 -10.40 -9.03 -0.98
CA MET A 372 -9.08 -9.60 -1.25
C MET A 372 -8.86 -10.85 -0.43
N PHE A 373 -8.29 -11.86 -1.07
CA PHE A 373 -7.93 -13.16 -0.49
C PHE A 373 -6.46 -13.46 -0.78
N SER A 374 -5.85 -14.31 0.05
CA SER A 374 -4.55 -14.93 -0.21
C SER A 374 -4.57 -16.36 0.33
N GLY A 375 -4.14 -17.33 -0.48
CA GLY A 375 -4.19 -18.75 -0.12
C GLY A 375 -5.59 -19.24 0.28
N GLY A 376 -6.65 -18.65 -0.29
CA GLY A 376 -8.04 -18.93 0.07
C GLY A 376 -8.54 -18.23 1.34
N LYS A 377 -7.65 -17.62 2.15
CA LYS A 377 -8.01 -16.85 3.34
C LYS A 377 -8.43 -15.44 2.94
N LYS A 378 -9.59 -15.00 3.41
CA LYS A 378 -10.00 -13.60 3.24
C LYS A 378 -9.12 -12.68 4.06
N LEU A 379 -8.63 -11.59 3.44
CA LEU A 379 -7.74 -10.61 4.09
C LEU A 379 -8.44 -9.27 4.40
N THR A 380 -9.53 -8.94 3.70
CA THR A 380 -10.24 -7.68 3.90
C THR A 380 -11.47 -7.84 4.78
N ASN A 381 -11.78 -6.80 5.57
CA ASN A 381 -12.93 -6.73 6.48
C ASN A 381 -12.94 -7.88 7.52
N ILE A 382 -11.75 -8.27 8.00
CA ILE A 382 -11.56 -9.19 9.12
C ILE A 382 -11.00 -8.34 10.27
N MET A 383 -11.78 -8.12 11.30
CA MET A 383 -11.28 -7.54 12.54
C MET A 383 -10.30 -8.52 13.20
N SER A 384 -9.00 -8.28 13.03
CA SER A 384 -7.98 -9.02 13.76
C SER A 384 -7.68 -8.30 15.06
N GLN A 385 -7.73 -9.00 16.18
CA GLN A 385 -7.18 -8.49 17.44
C GLN A 385 -5.66 -8.41 17.26
N THR A 386 -5.15 -7.19 17.17
CA THR A 386 -3.72 -6.98 17.27
C THR A 386 -3.30 -7.19 18.72
N SER A 387 -2.19 -7.90 18.92
CA SER A 387 -1.58 -8.18 20.21
C SER A 387 -1.65 -6.98 21.13
N SER A 388 -2.27 -7.16 22.28
CA SER A 388 -2.35 -6.29 23.46
C SER A 388 -2.50 -4.78 23.23
N PRO A 389 -3.59 -4.17 23.67
CA PRO A 389 -3.70 -2.72 23.66
C PRO A 389 -2.48 -2.11 24.38
N PRO A 390 -1.96 -0.98 23.89
CA PRO A 390 -0.86 -0.31 24.57
C PRO A 390 -1.24 -0.12 26.05
N LYS A 391 -0.38 -0.56 26.97
CA LYS A 391 -0.52 -0.33 28.41
C LYS A 391 -0.27 1.15 28.73
N ASN A 392 -1.00 2.04 28.08
CA ASN A 392 -1.11 3.40 28.57
C ASN A 392 -2.10 3.37 29.72
N LYS A 393 -1.61 3.65 30.91
CA LYS A 393 -2.41 3.96 32.09
C LYS A 393 -3.20 5.25 31.82
N PHE A 394 -4.21 5.18 30.97
CA PHE A 394 -5.28 6.15 31.03
C PHE A 394 -6.25 5.63 32.09
N ILE A 395 -6.47 6.43 33.11
CA ILE A 395 -7.54 6.21 34.07
C ILE A 395 -8.82 6.36 33.27
N VAL A 396 -9.36 5.23 32.79
CA VAL A 396 -10.71 5.18 32.23
C VAL A 396 -11.62 5.33 33.43
N GLU A 397 -12.15 6.51 33.67
CA GLU A 397 -13.34 6.64 34.51
C GLU A 397 -14.37 5.65 33.95
N ASN A 398 -14.89 4.78 34.81
CA ASN A 398 -15.95 3.85 34.41
C ASN A 398 -17.24 4.65 34.17
N ILE A 399 -17.36 5.22 33.00
CA ILE A 399 -18.59 5.91 32.57
C ILE A 399 -19.61 4.81 32.26
N THR A 400 -20.70 4.76 33.01
CA THR A 400 -21.78 3.79 32.85
C THR A 400 -23.06 4.40 32.31
N CYS A 401 -23.10 5.75 32.21
CA CYS A 401 -24.23 6.52 31.71
C CYS A 401 -23.75 7.48 30.59
N MET A 402 -24.64 7.92 29.74
CA MET A 402 -24.33 8.97 28.76
C MET A 402 -24.02 10.28 29.49
N PRO A 403 -22.82 10.87 29.28
CA PRO A 403 -22.41 12.06 30.06
C PRO A 403 -22.96 13.39 29.52
N TYR A 404 -23.53 13.40 28.32
CA TYR A 404 -24.17 14.56 27.68
C TYR A 404 -25.03 14.17 26.48
N GLY A 405 -25.79 15.14 25.95
CA GLY A 405 -26.64 14.98 24.78
C GLY A 405 -28.06 14.55 25.12
N LYS A 406 -28.81 14.07 24.11
CA LYS A 406 -30.19 13.66 24.24
C LYS A 406 -30.46 12.62 25.36
N TRP A 407 -29.45 11.84 25.68
CA TRP A 407 -29.52 10.74 26.64
C TRP A 407 -28.64 10.99 27.88
N GLU A 408 -28.37 12.26 28.22
CA GLU A 408 -27.55 12.63 29.38
C GLU A 408 -28.10 12.03 30.69
N GLY A 409 -27.19 11.39 31.46
CA GLY A 409 -27.54 10.72 32.70
C GLY A 409 -28.19 9.35 32.57
N VAL A 410 -28.55 8.93 31.37
CA VAL A 410 -29.21 7.63 31.12
C VAL A 410 -28.15 6.52 31.08
N PRO A 411 -28.32 5.41 31.81
CA PRO A 411 -27.44 4.25 31.74
C PRO A 411 -27.37 3.66 30.33
N PHE A 412 -26.21 3.12 29.93
CA PHE A 412 -26.05 2.54 28.58
C PHE A 412 -27.05 1.42 28.26
N ASN A 413 -27.52 0.69 29.28
CA ASN A 413 -28.53 -0.36 29.11
C ASN A 413 -29.89 0.19 28.62
N ASP A 414 -30.19 1.44 28.92
CA ASP A 414 -31.47 2.09 28.60
C ASP A 414 -31.38 3.02 27.41
N VAL A 415 -30.18 3.13 26.81
CA VAL A 415 -29.94 3.87 25.58
C VAL A 415 -30.06 2.93 24.38
N PRO A 416 -30.76 3.28 23.29
CA PRO A 416 -30.84 2.45 22.11
C PRO A 416 -29.45 2.08 21.57
N ASP A 417 -29.20 0.78 21.31
CA ASP A 417 -27.92 0.28 20.79
C ASP A 417 -27.48 1.00 19.51
N GLU A 418 -28.43 1.38 18.66
CA GLU A 418 -28.16 2.15 17.43
C GLU A 418 -27.55 3.51 17.72
N TYR A 419 -28.03 4.20 18.75
CA TYR A 419 -27.50 5.48 19.18
C TYR A 419 -26.11 5.34 19.78
N LEU A 420 -25.86 4.33 20.60
CA LEU A 420 -24.54 4.04 21.15
C LEU A 420 -23.53 3.73 20.03
N ARG A 421 -23.93 2.95 19.02
CA ARG A 421 -23.12 2.67 17.83
C ARG A 421 -22.84 3.92 17.02
N TRP A 422 -23.83 4.81 16.89
CA TRP A 422 -23.65 6.10 16.24
C TRP A 422 -22.63 6.97 16.98
N VAL A 423 -22.69 7.06 18.32
CA VAL A 423 -21.71 7.79 19.15
C VAL A 423 -20.31 7.25 18.90
N VAL A 424 -20.15 5.94 18.94
CA VAL A 424 -18.89 5.26 18.67
C VAL A 424 -18.32 5.60 17.28
N SER A 425 -19.18 5.74 16.29
CA SER A 425 -18.75 5.97 14.89
C SER A 425 -18.50 7.44 14.55
N ASN A 426 -19.02 8.39 15.34
CA ASN A 426 -19.01 9.79 14.98
C ASN A 426 -18.26 10.71 15.96
N PHE A 427 -17.89 10.23 17.14
CA PHE A 427 -17.16 11.03 18.10
C PHE A 427 -15.67 11.09 17.77
N ASP A 428 -15.08 12.30 17.90
CA ASP A 428 -13.66 12.51 17.63
C ASP A 428 -12.79 11.94 18.75
N MET A 429 -12.06 10.90 18.43
CA MET A 429 -11.14 10.20 19.36
C MET A 429 -9.93 11.03 19.77
N LYS A 430 -9.67 12.16 19.13
CA LYS A 430 -8.63 13.11 19.53
C LYS A 430 -9.03 13.93 20.76
N VAL A 431 -10.32 14.06 20.99
CA VAL A 431 -10.87 14.74 22.16
C VAL A 431 -10.94 13.77 23.33
N GLU A 432 -10.25 14.04 24.42
CA GLU A 432 -10.12 13.15 25.58
C GLU A 432 -11.47 12.70 26.16
N LYS A 433 -12.42 13.63 26.31
CA LYS A 433 -13.79 13.32 26.77
C LYS A 433 -14.54 12.39 25.83
N SER A 434 -14.44 12.60 24.52
CA SER A 434 -15.05 11.73 23.51
C SER A 434 -14.46 10.34 23.53
N ARG A 435 -13.14 10.24 23.70
CA ARG A 435 -12.41 8.98 23.80
C ARG A 435 -12.89 8.15 24.99
N SER A 436 -12.99 8.74 26.17
CA SER A 436 -13.44 8.05 27.39
C SER A 436 -14.85 7.48 27.25
N ILE A 437 -15.77 8.23 26.64
CA ILE A 437 -17.14 7.77 26.38
C ILE A 437 -17.17 6.62 25.40
N VAL A 438 -16.49 6.76 24.27
CA VAL A 438 -16.42 5.73 23.24
C VAL A 438 -15.86 4.44 23.82
N MET A 439 -14.76 4.50 24.59
CA MET A 439 -14.16 3.33 25.23
C MET A 439 -15.11 2.66 26.24
N SER A 440 -15.87 3.45 26.99
CA SER A 440 -16.85 2.92 27.95
C SER A 440 -18.02 2.24 27.28
N ILE A 441 -18.54 2.79 26.18
CA ILE A 441 -19.60 2.17 25.38
C ILE A 441 -19.13 0.86 24.75
N GLN A 442 -17.88 0.78 24.34
CA GLN A 442 -17.31 -0.44 23.78
C GLN A 442 -17.18 -1.54 24.81
N LYS A 443 -16.67 -1.20 25.99
CA LYS A 443 -16.60 -2.13 27.12
C LYS A 443 -18.01 -2.65 27.48
N TYR A 444 -19.01 -1.78 27.42
CA TYR A 444 -20.42 -2.16 27.60
C TYR A 444 -20.86 -3.19 26.59
N PHE A 445 -20.58 -3.01 25.28
CA PHE A 445 -20.94 -3.98 24.24
C PHE A 445 -20.17 -5.30 24.36
N GLN A 446 -18.91 -5.29 24.77
CA GLN A 446 -18.14 -6.49 25.04
C GLN A 446 -18.78 -7.32 26.15
N ASN A 447 -19.09 -6.70 27.29
CA ASN A 447 -19.73 -7.37 28.42
C ASN A 447 -21.14 -7.88 28.09
N LYS A 448 -21.87 -7.18 27.21
CA LYS A 448 -23.20 -7.59 26.74
C LYS A 448 -23.11 -8.83 25.84
N SER A 449 -22.07 -8.93 25.02
CA SER A 449 -21.83 -10.08 24.15
C SER A 449 -21.40 -11.33 24.94
N GLU A 450 -20.57 -11.16 25.95
CA GLU A 450 -20.14 -12.25 26.84
C GLU A 450 -21.32 -12.83 27.63
N LYS A 451 -22.24 -12.01 28.13
CA LYS A 451 -23.44 -12.45 28.84
C LYS A 451 -24.46 -13.17 27.92
N GLN A 452 -24.44 -12.93 26.61
CA GLN A 452 -25.29 -13.67 25.67
C GLN A 452 -24.75 -15.07 25.33
N LEU A 453 -23.43 -15.27 25.48
CA LEU A 453 -22.80 -16.59 25.28
C LEU A 453 -23.02 -17.55 26.49
N ASP A 454 -23.26 -17.01 27.68
CA ASP A 454 -23.53 -17.81 28.89
C ASP A 454 -25.01 -18.29 28.99
N TYR A 455 -25.88 -17.90 28.06
CA TYR A 455 -27.27 -18.29 28.03
C TYR A 455 -27.62 -19.18 26.81
N ILE A 456 -27.01 -20.36 26.74
CA ILE A 456 -27.51 -21.46 25.90
C ILE A 456 -28.10 -22.50 26.89
N PRO A 457 -29.43 -22.61 27.00
CA PRO A 457 -30.02 -23.72 27.78
C PRO A 457 -29.73 -25.02 27.04
N TYR A 458 -29.27 -26.02 27.78
CA TYR A 458 -29.12 -27.42 27.36
C TYR A 458 -30.40 -28.01 26.83
#